data_5554bf33417b5f6c7feab789dafb7e41
#
_entry.id   5554bf33417b5f6c7feab789dafb7e41
#
_cell.length_a   1.000
_cell.length_b   1.000
_cell.length_c   1.000
_cell.angle_alpha   90.00
_cell.angle_beta   90.00
_cell.angle_gamma   90.00
#
_symmetry.space_group_name_H-M   'P 1'
#
loop_
_entity.id
_entity.type
_entity.pdbx_description
1 polymer ?
#
loop_
_entity_poly.entity_id
_entity_poly.type
_entity_poly.pdbx_seq_one_letter_code
_entity_poly.pdbx_strand_id
1 'polypeptide(L)'
;MIHFIEEINMRLWILVMVVSLTPWLVQAELPLREVPPVIELSGDKGGRINGESWSSSELQGKVFALFYADPDEADLNNDASEAIKAEDFNKQKYGSVAVINMAATWMPNFAIQMKLESKQKDYPDTTYVKDMEKILVEQWGLADDSNDVLIFDREGKVVFSVDGQLNPSQIEEMLQTIRKNL
;
A
#
# COMPACT_ATOMS: atom_id res chain seq x y z
N MET A 1 86.54 10.46 3.90
CA MET A 1 85.48 11.30 4.45
C MET A 1 84.31 11.13 3.52
N ILE A 2 83.43 10.13 3.81
CA ILE A 2 82.43 9.59 2.91
C ILE A 2 81.10 10.04 3.49
N HIS A 3 80.33 10.86 2.75
CA HIS A 3 78.95 11.19 3.09
C HIS A 3 78.04 10.13 2.56
N PHE A 4 77.34 9.44 3.46
CA PHE A 4 76.18 8.61 3.18
C PHE A 4 74.98 9.54 3.07
N ILE A 5 74.36 9.55 1.90
CA ILE A 5 73.04 10.17 1.67
C ILE A 5 72.02 9.02 1.76
N GLU A 6 71.28 9.00 2.85
CA GLU A 6 70.10 8.12 2.97
C GLU A 6 68.95 8.63 2.12
N GLU A 7 68.57 7.84 1.12
CA GLU A 7 67.35 8.07 0.36
C GLU A 7 66.16 7.67 1.23
N ILE A 8 65.37 8.65 1.64
CA ILE A 8 64.08 8.45 2.27
C ILE A 8 63.05 8.11 1.21
N ASN A 9 62.76 6.82 1.05
CA ASN A 9 61.66 6.33 0.25
C ASN A 9 60.32 6.75 0.88
N MET A 10 59.74 7.82 0.45
CA MET A 10 58.45 8.29 0.84
C MET A 10 57.38 7.52 0.04
N ARG A 11 56.92 6.38 0.55
CA ARG A 11 55.79 5.63 0.01
C ARG A 11 54.53 6.43 0.31
N LEU A 12 54.04 7.15 -0.70
CA LEU A 12 52.77 7.83 -0.70
C LEU A 12 51.68 6.79 -0.71
N TRP A 13 51.05 6.51 0.46
CA TRP A 13 49.85 5.72 0.56
C TRP A 13 48.66 6.57 0.10
N ILE A 14 48.26 6.42 -1.15
CA ILE A 14 47.00 7.00 -1.65
C ILE A 14 45.88 6.12 -1.08
N LEU A 15 45.25 6.62 -0.01
CA LEU A 15 44.06 6.04 0.56
C LEU A 15 42.87 6.38 -0.37
N VAL A 16 42.58 5.49 -1.30
CA VAL A 16 41.39 5.61 -2.15
C VAL A 16 40.18 5.34 -1.25
N MET A 17 39.54 6.42 -0.78
CA MET A 17 38.25 6.35 -0.10
C MET A 17 37.19 6.02 -1.15
N VAL A 18 36.87 4.74 -1.29
CA VAL A 18 35.69 4.31 -2.07
C VAL A 18 34.46 4.70 -1.27
N VAL A 19 33.92 5.89 -1.57
CA VAL A 19 32.58 6.26 -1.12
C VAL A 19 31.59 5.37 -1.86
N SER A 20 31.19 4.28 -1.23
CA SER A 20 30.09 3.45 -1.73
C SER A 20 28.80 4.27 -1.60
N LEU A 21 28.40 4.92 -2.69
CA LEU A 21 27.05 5.44 -2.89
C LEU A 21 26.12 4.22 -2.97
N THR A 22 25.70 3.70 -1.81
CA THR A 22 24.53 2.84 -1.78
C THR A 22 23.33 3.70 -2.13
N PRO A 23 22.64 3.43 -3.24
CA PRO A 23 21.35 4.10 -3.46
C PRO A 23 20.46 3.70 -2.28
N TRP A 24 20.10 4.65 -1.46
CA TRP A 24 18.99 4.49 -0.55
C TRP A 24 17.77 4.34 -1.45
N LEU A 25 17.22 3.13 -1.50
CA LEU A 25 15.88 2.92 -2.03
C LEU A 25 14.95 3.69 -1.09
N VAL A 26 14.68 4.93 -1.45
CA VAL A 26 13.57 5.68 -0.87
C VAL A 26 12.35 4.90 -1.35
N GLN A 27 11.78 4.10 -0.47
CA GLN A 27 10.46 3.54 -0.68
C GLN A 27 9.54 4.75 -0.75
N ALA A 28 9.02 5.03 -1.92
CA ALA A 28 8.17 6.18 -2.14
C ALA A 28 6.82 5.87 -1.48
N GLU A 29 6.62 6.37 -0.25
CA GLU A 29 5.28 6.48 0.28
C GLU A 29 4.43 7.28 -0.71
N LEU A 30 3.17 6.87 -0.89
CA LEU A 30 2.24 7.62 -1.72
C LEU A 30 2.15 9.06 -1.22
N PRO A 31 2.46 10.05 -2.07
CA PRO A 31 2.43 11.44 -1.64
C PRO A 31 0.98 11.84 -1.34
N LEU A 32 0.76 12.35 -0.12
CA LEU A 32 -0.54 12.89 0.27
C LEU A 32 -0.91 14.06 -0.63
N ARG A 33 -2.21 14.14 -0.99
CA ARG A 33 -2.84 15.14 -1.86
C ARG A 33 -2.47 15.05 -3.34
N GLU A 34 -1.92 13.93 -3.77
CA GLU A 34 -1.66 13.62 -5.16
C GLU A 34 -2.51 12.44 -5.62
N VAL A 35 -2.77 12.37 -6.92
CA VAL A 35 -3.39 11.21 -7.56
C VAL A 35 -2.28 10.23 -7.91
N PRO A 36 -2.30 9.01 -7.37
CA PRO A 36 -1.27 8.04 -7.69
C PRO A 36 -1.35 7.57 -9.15
N PRO A 37 -0.27 6.96 -9.68
CA PRO A 37 -0.29 6.33 -10.99
C PRO A 37 -1.45 5.35 -11.12
N VAL A 38 -2.10 5.33 -12.30
CA VAL A 38 -3.20 4.39 -12.55
C VAL A 38 -2.67 2.97 -12.62
N ILE A 39 -3.31 2.06 -11.89
CA ILE A 39 -3.04 0.63 -11.88
C ILE A 39 -4.21 -0.11 -12.50
N GLU A 40 -3.90 -1.07 -13.37
CA GLU A 40 -4.85 -2.00 -13.99
C GLU A 40 -4.58 -3.42 -13.52
N LEU A 41 -5.55 -4.06 -12.88
CA LEU A 41 -5.51 -5.45 -12.48
C LEU A 41 -6.49 -6.26 -13.33
N SER A 42 -5.95 -7.17 -14.14
CA SER A 42 -6.75 -8.00 -15.04
C SER A 42 -6.01 -9.29 -15.41
N GLY A 43 -6.75 -10.35 -15.73
CA GLY A 43 -6.18 -11.64 -16.13
C GLY A 43 -5.23 -12.21 -15.08
N ASP A 44 -4.00 -12.53 -15.49
CA ASP A 44 -2.99 -13.13 -14.61
C ASP A 44 -2.50 -12.19 -13.50
N LYS A 45 -2.65 -10.87 -13.70
CA LYS A 45 -2.28 -9.86 -12.71
C LYS A 45 -3.30 -9.68 -11.58
N GLY A 46 -4.49 -10.23 -11.72
CA GLY A 46 -5.55 -10.16 -10.72
C GLY A 46 -6.85 -9.55 -11.24
N GLY A 47 -7.50 -8.75 -10.41
CA GLY A 47 -8.81 -8.15 -10.67
C GLY A 47 -9.83 -8.50 -9.60
N ARG A 48 -11.10 -8.20 -9.85
CA ARG A 48 -12.20 -8.46 -8.92
C ARG A 48 -12.34 -9.95 -8.63
N ILE A 49 -12.90 -10.31 -7.46
CA ILE A 49 -13.12 -11.73 -7.09
C ILE A 49 -14.05 -12.47 -8.05
N ASN A 50 -14.91 -11.77 -8.80
CA ASN A 50 -15.78 -12.34 -9.83
C ASN A 50 -15.06 -12.54 -11.19
N GLY A 51 -13.77 -12.20 -11.29
CA GLY A 51 -12.95 -12.36 -12.49
C GLY A 51 -12.94 -11.15 -13.43
N GLU A 52 -13.70 -10.10 -13.14
CA GLU A 52 -13.66 -8.87 -13.92
C GLU A 52 -12.38 -8.07 -13.63
N SER A 53 -11.95 -7.26 -14.61
CA SER A 53 -10.86 -6.31 -14.41
C SER A 53 -11.23 -5.23 -13.39
N TRP A 54 -10.22 -4.66 -12.76
CA TRP A 54 -10.33 -3.50 -11.89
C TRP A 54 -9.27 -2.48 -12.25
N SER A 55 -9.65 -1.21 -12.19
CA SER A 55 -8.75 -0.08 -12.40
C SER A 55 -8.79 0.85 -11.20
N SER A 56 -7.62 1.35 -10.77
CA SER A 56 -7.57 2.37 -9.73
C SER A 56 -8.18 3.72 -10.14
N SER A 57 -8.43 3.93 -11.44
CA SER A 57 -9.21 5.08 -11.93
C SER A 57 -10.66 5.08 -11.41
N GLU A 58 -11.16 3.93 -10.93
CA GLU A 58 -12.47 3.81 -10.30
C GLU A 58 -12.54 4.46 -8.91
N LEU A 59 -11.38 4.79 -8.31
CA LEU A 59 -11.27 5.51 -7.03
C LEU A 59 -11.56 7.02 -7.18
N GLN A 60 -12.31 7.40 -8.19
CA GLN A 60 -12.73 8.78 -8.47
C GLN A 60 -14.25 8.92 -8.46
N GLY A 61 -14.75 10.16 -8.31
CA GLY A 61 -16.18 10.49 -8.29
C GLY A 61 -16.84 10.34 -6.93
N LYS A 62 -16.25 9.57 -6.01
CA LYS A 62 -16.69 9.40 -4.63
C LYS A 62 -15.47 9.49 -3.69
N VAL A 63 -15.72 9.59 -2.39
CA VAL A 63 -14.69 9.30 -1.38
C VAL A 63 -14.55 7.79 -1.27
N PHE A 64 -13.32 7.27 -1.33
CA PHE A 64 -13.07 5.85 -1.18
C PHE A 64 -12.16 5.55 -0.01
N ALA A 65 -12.49 4.51 0.76
CA ALA A 65 -11.54 3.83 1.61
C ALA A 65 -10.99 2.62 0.86
N LEU A 66 -9.67 2.50 0.80
CA LEU A 66 -8.97 1.35 0.26
C LEU A 66 -8.15 0.69 1.36
N PHE A 67 -8.34 -0.61 1.52
CA PHE A 67 -7.52 -1.49 2.36
C PHE A 67 -6.67 -2.35 1.43
N TYR A 68 -5.35 -2.25 1.55
CA TYR A 68 -4.43 -3.16 0.88
C TYR A 68 -3.84 -4.11 1.90
N ALA A 69 -4.20 -5.37 1.81
CA ALA A 69 -3.90 -6.32 2.88
C ALA A 69 -3.20 -7.58 2.37
N ASP A 70 -2.18 -8.00 3.12
CA ASP A 70 -1.70 -9.38 3.11
C ASP A 70 -2.82 -10.31 3.62
N PRO A 71 -3.06 -11.48 3.01
CA PRO A 71 -4.00 -12.47 3.51
C PRO A 71 -3.79 -12.91 4.96
N ASP A 72 -2.54 -12.90 5.45
CA ASP A 72 -2.20 -13.28 6.81
C ASP A 72 -2.46 -12.12 7.81
N GLU A 73 -2.48 -10.86 7.32
CA GLU A 73 -2.76 -9.64 8.09
C GLU A 73 -4.15 -9.04 7.76
N ALA A 74 -5.04 -9.82 7.12
CA ALA A 74 -6.35 -9.35 6.64
C ALA A 74 -7.29 -8.86 7.76
N ASP A 75 -7.08 -9.28 9.00
CA ASP A 75 -7.89 -8.91 10.16
C ASP A 75 -7.30 -7.75 10.99
N LEU A 76 -6.12 -7.26 10.64
CA LEU A 76 -5.36 -6.26 11.40
C LEU A 76 -6.15 -4.96 11.62
N ASN A 77 -6.93 -4.53 10.61
CA ASN A 77 -7.73 -3.32 10.63
C ASN A 77 -9.26 -3.59 10.65
N ASN A 78 -9.70 -4.70 11.27
CA ASN A 78 -11.11 -4.97 11.46
C ASN A 78 -11.81 -3.85 12.24
N ASP A 79 -11.18 -3.28 13.28
CA ASP A 79 -11.75 -2.17 14.06
C ASP A 79 -12.01 -0.94 13.17
N ALA A 80 -11.11 -0.61 12.24
CA ALA A 80 -11.30 0.47 11.27
C ALA A 80 -12.45 0.17 10.31
N SER A 81 -12.54 -1.07 9.82
CA SER A 81 -13.63 -1.52 8.93
C SER A 81 -14.99 -1.46 9.62
N GLU A 82 -15.09 -1.92 10.87
CA GLU A 82 -16.33 -1.85 11.66
C GLU A 82 -16.71 -0.41 11.99
N ALA A 83 -15.73 0.46 12.28
CA ALA A 83 -15.98 1.88 12.51
C ALA A 83 -16.55 2.57 11.27
N ILE A 84 -16.02 2.30 10.06
CA ILE A 84 -16.57 2.79 8.80
C ILE A 84 -17.99 2.26 8.57
N LYS A 85 -18.22 0.97 8.81
CA LYS A 85 -19.55 0.34 8.67
C LYS A 85 -20.60 0.96 9.59
N ALA A 86 -20.20 1.31 10.81
CA ALA A 86 -21.08 1.95 11.80
C ALA A 86 -21.52 3.37 11.41
N GLU A 87 -20.73 4.08 10.58
CA GLU A 87 -21.07 5.41 10.06
C GLU A 87 -22.21 5.40 9.01
N ASP A 88 -22.48 4.25 8.38
CA ASP A 88 -23.51 4.07 7.34
C ASP A 88 -23.47 5.19 6.27
N PHE A 89 -22.28 5.48 5.75
CA PHE A 89 -22.07 6.54 4.77
C PHE A 89 -22.92 6.33 3.51
N ASN A 90 -23.43 7.45 2.94
CA ASN A 90 -24.20 7.40 1.73
C ASN A 90 -23.40 6.80 0.56
N LYS A 91 -23.85 5.63 0.05
CA LYS A 91 -23.20 4.85 -1.03
C LYS A 91 -23.06 5.60 -2.36
N GLN A 92 -23.82 6.67 -2.58
CA GLN A 92 -23.65 7.54 -3.75
C GLN A 92 -22.44 8.46 -3.62
N LYS A 93 -21.93 8.68 -2.40
CA LYS A 93 -20.81 9.57 -2.10
C LYS A 93 -19.58 8.86 -1.59
N TYR A 94 -19.75 7.64 -1.10
CA TYR A 94 -18.70 6.80 -0.49
C TYR A 94 -18.64 5.43 -1.13
N GLY A 95 -17.44 4.87 -1.21
CA GLY A 95 -17.17 3.49 -1.61
C GLY A 95 -16.04 2.86 -0.80
N SER A 96 -16.00 1.54 -0.78
CA SER A 96 -14.94 0.77 -0.12
C SER A 96 -14.35 -0.25 -1.07
N VAL A 97 -13.02 -0.38 -1.05
CA VAL A 97 -12.26 -1.35 -1.84
C VAL A 97 -11.30 -2.08 -0.92
N ALA A 98 -11.24 -3.39 -1.02
CA ALA A 98 -10.24 -4.22 -0.37
C ALA A 98 -9.41 -4.91 -1.46
N VAL A 99 -8.15 -4.57 -1.57
CA VAL A 99 -7.20 -5.20 -2.50
C VAL A 99 -6.32 -6.15 -1.70
N ILE A 100 -6.26 -7.40 -2.11
CA ILE A 100 -5.53 -8.44 -1.41
C ILE A 100 -4.24 -8.77 -2.16
N ASN A 101 -3.11 -8.65 -1.46
CA ASN A 101 -1.79 -9.01 -1.95
C ASN A 101 -1.64 -10.54 -1.99
N MET A 102 -2.01 -11.14 -3.13
CA MET A 102 -1.98 -12.60 -3.30
C MET A 102 -0.55 -13.16 -3.35
N ALA A 103 0.44 -12.31 -3.60
CA ALA A 103 1.84 -12.69 -3.69
C ALA A 103 2.56 -12.73 -2.32
N ALA A 104 1.95 -12.17 -1.27
CA ALA A 104 2.55 -12.07 0.06
C ALA A 104 2.38 -13.34 0.93
N THR A 105 1.62 -14.33 0.49
CA THR A 105 1.32 -15.50 1.31
C THR A 105 1.58 -16.82 0.59
N TRP A 106 1.87 -17.86 1.36
CA TRP A 106 1.93 -19.24 0.87
C TRP A 106 0.55 -19.94 0.86
N MET A 107 -0.49 -19.26 1.34
CA MET A 107 -1.85 -19.80 1.37
C MET A 107 -2.36 -20.10 -0.04
N PRO A 108 -2.95 -21.28 -0.29
CA PRO A 108 -3.48 -21.59 -1.62
C PRO A 108 -4.55 -20.60 -2.06
N ASN A 109 -4.50 -20.14 -3.30
CA ASN A 109 -5.42 -19.14 -3.86
C ASN A 109 -6.90 -19.48 -3.67
N PHE A 110 -7.29 -20.78 -3.72
CA PHE A 110 -8.68 -21.20 -3.48
C PHE A 110 -9.12 -20.93 -2.04
N ALA A 111 -8.23 -21.08 -1.06
CA ALA A 111 -8.55 -20.81 0.35
C ALA A 111 -8.76 -19.32 0.59
N ILE A 112 -7.93 -18.46 -0.04
CA ILE A 112 -8.10 -17.01 0.00
C ILE A 112 -9.43 -16.63 -0.69
N GLN A 113 -9.71 -17.20 -1.87
CA GLN A 113 -10.96 -16.95 -2.58
C GLN A 113 -12.19 -17.26 -1.70
N MET A 114 -12.20 -18.37 -1.00
CA MET A 114 -13.29 -18.73 -0.07
C MET A 114 -13.43 -17.71 1.08
N LYS A 115 -12.32 -17.25 1.64
CA LYS A 115 -12.33 -16.19 2.68
C LYS A 115 -12.92 -14.88 2.13
N LEU A 116 -12.53 -14.47 0.93
CA LEU A 116 -13.01 -13.25 0.29
C LEU A 116 -14.51 -13.32 -0.03
N GLU A 117 -15.00 -14.47 -0.51
CA GLU A 117 -16.42 -14.71 -0.73
C GLU A 117 -17.23 -14.69 0.57
N SER A 118 -16.64 -15.11 1.69
CA SER A 118 -17.25 -14.95 3.02
C SER A 118 -17.29 -13.50 3.46
N LYS A 119 -16.16 -12.80 3.38
CA LYS A 119 -16.08 -11.36 3.71
C LYS A 119 -17.02 -10.51 2.84
N GLN A 120 -17.21 -10.87 1.56
CA GLN A 120 -18.18 -10.19 0.68
C GLN A 120 -19.62 -10.28 1.19
N LYS A 121 -19.99 -11.35 1.92
CA LYS A 121 -21.32 -11.48 2.53
C LYS A 121 -21.48 -10.54 3.74
N ASP A 122 -20.40 -10.36 4.52
CA ASP A 122 -20.40 -9.52 5.71
C ASP A 122 -20.30 -8.02 5.35
N TYR A 123 -19.63 -7.71 4.21
CA TYR A 123 -19.42 -6.36 3.68
C TYR A 123 -19.82 -6.31 2.19
N PRO A 124 -21.13 -6.38 1.87
CA PRO A 124 -21.61 -6.52 0.49
C PRO A 124 -21.32 -5.30 -0.40
N ASP A 125 -21.09 -4.14 0.21
CA ASP A 125 -20.82 -2.87 -0.48
C ASP A 125 -19.33 -2.64 -0.75
N THR A 126 -18.45 -3.55 -0.29
CA THR A 126 -17.01 -3.47 -0.53
C THR A 126 -16.65 -4.19 -1.83
N THR A 127 -15.87 -3.55 -2.69
CA THR A 127 -15.29 -4.18 -3.88
C THR A 127 -14.03 -4.95 -3.46
N TYR A 128 -14.03 -6.27 -3.64
CA TYR A 128 -12.86 -7.11 -3.38
C TYR A 128 -12.08 -7.36 -4.65
N VAL A 129 -10.77 -7.10 -4.58
CA VAL A 129 -9.82 -7.17 -5.69
C VAL A 129 -8.63 -8.02 -5.28
N LYS A 130 -8.08 -8.78 -6.21
CA LYS A 130 -6.85 -9.56 -6.03
C LYS A 130 -5.70 -8.88 -6.79
N ASP A 131 -4.59 -8.67 -6.12
CA ASP A 131 -3.31 -8.27 -6.72
C ASP A 131 -2.39 -9.50 -6.70
N MET A 132 -2.24 -10.16 -7.85
CA MET A 132 -1.52 -11.43 -7.96
C MET A 132 0.00 -11.25 -7.96
N GLU A 133 0.50 -10.06 -8.28
CA GLU A 133 1.91 -9.77 -8.50
C GLU A 133 2.42 -8.62 -7.60
N LYS A 134 1.67 -8.25 -6.55
CA LYS A 134 1.96 -7.12 -5.65
C LYS A 134 2.26 -5.80 -6.37
N ILE A 135 1.46 -5.52 -7.40
CA ILE A 135 1.63 -4.35 -8.26
C ILE A 135 1.46 -3.04 -7.47
N LEU A 136 0.54 -3.02 -6.47
CA LEU A 136 0.36 -1.85 -5.63
C LEU A 136 1.57 -1.59 -4.73
N VAL A 137 2.25 -2.63 -4.23
CA VAL A 137 3.53 -2.48 -3.52
C VAL A 137 4.56 -1.83 -4.43
N GLU A 138 4.72 -2.35 -5.65
CA GLU A 138 5.78 -1.91 -6.57
C GLU A 138 5.54 -0.49 -7.12
N GLN A 139 4.28 -0.14 -7.43
CA GLN A 139 3.96 1.12 -8.10
C GLN A 139 3.51 2.23 -7.15
N TRP A 140 2.90 1.87 -6.02
CA TRP A 140 2.42 2.85 -5.03
C TRP A 140 3.29 2.90 -3.77
N GLY A 141 4.26 1.98 -3.63
CA GLY A 141 5.11 1.92 -2.46
C GLY A 141 4.38 1.48 -1.19
N LEU A 142 3.28 0.72 -1.33
CA LEU A 142 2.56 0.17 -0.18
C LEU A 142 3.40 -0.90 0.51
N ALA A 143 3.10 -1.17 1.76
CA ALA A 143 3.83 -2.19 2.51
C ALA A 143 3.53 -3.60 1.99
N ASP A 144 4.58 -4.41 1.93
CA ASP A 144 4.49 -5.86 1.75
C ASP A 144 4.39 -6.49 3.15
N ASP A 145 3.66 -7.58 3.31
CA ASP A 145 3.42 -8.24 4.61
C ASP A 145 2.73 -7.34 5.66
N SER A 146 1.75 -6.51 5.26
CA SER A 146 1.05 -5.56 6.13
C SER A 146 -0.42 -5.37 5.74
N ASN A 147 -1.04 -4.31 6.27
CA ASN A 147 -2.39 -3.88 5.94
C ASN A 147 -2.42 -2.36 5.90
N ASP A 148 -2.30 -1.79 4.70
CA ASP A 148 -2.38 -0.34 4.49
C ASP A 148 -3.83 0.13 4.41
N VAL A 149 -4.12 1.27 5.02
CA VAL A 149 -5.42 1.95 4.93
C VAL A 149 -5.24 3.31 4.29
N LEU A 150 -5.91 3.52 3.15
CA LEU A 150 -5.86 4.76 2.39
C LEU A 150 -7.26 5.34 2.22
N ILE A 151 -7.37 6.68 2.27
CA ILE A 151 -8.59 7.39 1.88
C ILE A 151 -8.28 8.25 0.66
N PHE A 152 -9.15 8.13 -0.34
CA PHE A 152 -9.14 8.93 -1.57
C PHE A 152 -10.28 9.93 -1.54
N ASP A 153 -10.02 11.18 -1.93
CA ASP A 153 -11.06 12.17 -2.18
C ASP A 153 -11.78 11.92 -3.52
N ARG A 154 -12.72 12.79 -3.88
CA ARG A 154 -13.51 12.63 -5.12
C ARG A 154 -12.69 12.82 -6.39
N GLU A 155 -11.56 13.50 -6.31
CA GLU A 155 -10.61 13.67 -7.42
C GLU A 155 -9.64 12.49 -7.52
N GLY A 156 -9.69 11.52 -6.60
CA GLY A 156 -8.79 10.37 -6.55
C GLY A 156 -7.43 10.69 -5.92
N LYS A 157 -7.34 11.77 -5.13
CA LYS A 157 -6.13 12.11 -4.39
C LYS A 157 -6.11 11.37 -3.06
N VAL A 158 -4.95 10.88 -2.68
CA VAL A 158 -4.75 10.30 -1.34
C VAL A 158 -4.79 11.41 -0.29
N VAL A 159 -5.74 11.33 0.63
CA VAL A 159 -5.92 12.33 1.71
C VAL A 159 -5.66 11.76 3.11
N PHE A 160 -5.46 10.46 3.21
CA PHE A 160 -5.04 9.73 4.42
C PHE A 160 -4.32 8.45 3.99
N SER A 161 -3.25 8.09 4.68
CA SER A 161 -2.51 6.85 4.46
C SER A 161 -1.82 6.43 5.75
N VAL A 162 -2.03 5.18 6.16
CA VAL A 162 -1.37 4.55 7.31
C VAL A 162 -1.04 3.12 6.96
N ASP A 163 0.21 2.72 7.20
CA ASP A 163 0.66 1.34 7.15
C ASP A 163 0.50 0.69 8.54
N GLY A 164 0.08 -0.58 8.54
CA GLY A 164 -0.11 -1.38 9.73
C GLY A 164 -1.42 -1.11 10.47
N GLN A 165 -1.48 -1.55 11.72
CA GLN A 165 -2.68 -1.44 12.55
C GLN A 165 -2.95 0.00 12.96
N LEU A 166 -4.15 0.51 12.64
CA LEU A 166 -4.61 1.80 13.11
C LEU A 166 -4.94 1.75 14.61
N ASN A 167 -4.42 2.71 15.35
CA ASN A 167 -4.83 2.95 16.73
C ASN A 167 -6.16 3.74 16.78
N PRO A 168 -6.86 3.83 17.96
CA PRO A 168 -8.15 4.51 18.05
C PRO A 168 -8.13 5.98 17.59
N SER A 169 -7.03 6.70 17.79
CA SER A 169 -6.90 8.09 17.32
C SER A 169 -6.80 8.18 15.80
N GLN A 170 -6.08 7.24 15.17
CA GLN A 170 -5.97 7.15 13.71
C GLN A 170 -7.30 6.72 13.07
N ILE A 171 -8.07 5.84 13.72
CA ILE A 171 -9.42 5.48 13.25
C ILE A 171 -10.33 6.72 13.27
N GLU A 172 -10.31 7.53 14.33
CA GLU A 172 -11.11 8.75 14.37
C GLU A 172 -10.63 9.78 13.32
N GLU A 173 -9.32 9.95 13.12
CA GLU A 173 -8.75 10.80 12.07
C GLU A 173 -9.20 10.33 10.67
N MET A 174 -9.18 9.03 10.41
CA MET A 174 -9.68 8.42 9.17
C MET A 174 -11.16 8.77 8.95
N LEU A 175 -12.01 8.56 9.95
CA LEU A 175 -13.46 8.88 9.87
C LEU A 175 -13.70 10.37 9.64
N GLN A 176 -12.97 11.26 10.34
CA GLN A 176 -13.04 12.70 10.13
C GLN A 176 -12.60 13.08 8.71
N THR A 177 -11.55 12.43 8.19
CA THR A 177 -11.09 12.64 6.82
C THR A 177 -12.15 12.23 5.81
N ILE A 178 -12.81 11.10 6.01
CA ILE A 178 -13.93 10.68 5.15
C ILE A 178 -15.04 11.72 5.20
N ARG A 179 -15.54 12.07 6.38
CA ARG A 179 -16.64 13.02 6.58
C ARG A 179 -16.36 14.39 5.93
N LYS A 180 -15.13 14.86 6.02
CA LYS A 180 -14.70 16.15 5.46
C LYS A 180 -14.72 16.18 3.93
N ASN A 181 -14.51 15.04 3.26
CA ASN A 181 -14.39 14.92 1.81
C ASN A 181 -15.68 14.42 1.13
N LEU A 182 -16.72 13.98 1.90
CA LEU A 182 -18.07 13.64 1.39
C LEU A 182 -18.82 14.85 0.87
#